data_0ca436b3f80f8be09deea3eb9dc7b734
#
_entry.id   0ca436b3f80f8be09deea3eb9dc7b734
#
_cell.length_a   1.000
_cell.length_b   1.000
_cell.length_c   1.000
_cell.angle_alpha   90.00
_cell.angle_beta   90.00
_cell.angle_gamma   90.00
#
_symmetry.space_group_name_H-M   'P 1'
#
loop_
_entity.id
_entity.type
_entity.pdbx_description
1 polymer ?
#
loop_
_entity_poly.entity_id
_entity_poly.type
_entity_poly.pdbx_seq_one_letter_code
_entity_poly.pdbx_strand_id
1 'polypeptide(L)'
;MPNYRIHKTEYIDETKRVSFKYDGKTYFGYEGDTLASALLANGIHLVGRSFKYHRPRGIVSCGAEEPNAICQIGSKKDLTEPNVRATELELYEGLEASSQNCWPNVKFDIGGINNFISPLIPAGFYYKTFMWPKSFWKKVYEPLIRLSAGLGKSPTEPDPDIYDHK
;
A
#
# COMPACT_ATOMS: atom_id res chain seq x y z
N MET A 1 -13.43 11.42 -16.15
CA MET A 1 -12.13 10.80 -15.89
C MET A 1 -11.83 9.86 -17.05
N PRO A 2 -10.59 9.73 -17.52
CA PRO A 2 -10.28 8.75 -18.57
C PRO A 2 -10.62 7.36 -18.03
N ASN A 3 -11.37 6.58 -18.80
CA ASN A 3 -11.67 5.20 -18.49
C ASN A 3 -10.69 4.32 -19.26
N TYR A 4 -9.79 3.66 -18.55
CA TYR A 4 -8.79 2.75 -19.12
C TYR A 4 -9.27 1.30 -19.16
N ARG A 5 -10.55 1.07 -18.93
CA ARG A 5 -11.14 -0.27 -18.88
C ARG A 5 -11.35 -0.85 -20.28
N ILE A 6 -11.00 -2.12 -20.44
CA ILE A 6 -11.46 -2.95 -21.56
C ILE A 6 -12.83 -3.49 -21.16
N HIS A 7 -13.86 -3.14 -21.91
CA HIS A 7 -15.23 -3.56 -21.64
C HIS A 7 -15.51 -4.98 -22.15
N LYS A 8 -16.53 -5.62 -21.58
CA LYS A 8 -17.01 -6.98 -21.94
C LYS A 8 -15.99 -8.09 -21.65
N THR A 9 -15.48 -8.11 -20.44
CA THR A 9 -14.71 -9.26 -19.94
C THR A 9 -15.67 -10.25 -19.24
N GLU A 10 -15.37 -11.53 -19.32
CA GLU A 10 -16.21 -12.60 -18.73
C GLU A 10 -16.20 -12.62 -17.21
N TYR A 11 -15.22 -11.99 -16.59
CA TYR A 11 -14.95 -12.05 -15.14
C TYR A 11 -15.46 -10.82 -14.36
N ILE A 12 -15.87 -9.76 -15.04
CA ILE A 12 -16.29 -8.50 -14.41
C ILE A 12 -17.75 -8.23 -14.77
N ASP A 13 -18.59 -8.14 -13.73
CA ASP A 13 -20.01 -7.79 -13.90
C ASP A 13 -20.18 -6.27 -13.96
N GLU A 14 -20.16 -5.71 -15.15
CA GLU A 14 -20.31 -4.27 -15.38
C GLU A 14 -21.69 -3.72 -15.01
N THR A 15 -22.66 -4.58 -14.68
CA THR A 15 -23.98 -4.15 -14.20
C THR A 15 -23.97 -3.83 -12.70
N LYS A 16 -23.00 -4.37 -11.96
CA LYS A 16 -22.88 -4.22 -10.52
C LYS A 16 -21.73 -3.29 -10.17
N ARG A 17 -22.06 -2.02 -10.04
CA ARG A 17 -21.10 -0.98 -9.67
C ARG A 17 -20.80 -1.03 -8.18
N VAL A 18 -19.52 -0.95 -7.83
CA VAL A 18 -18.99 -0.97 -6.46
C VAL A 18 -18.27 0.34 -6.19
N SER A 19 -18.53 0.97 -5.04
CA SER A 19 -17.79 2.16 -4.61
C SER A 19 -16.72 1.81 -3.58
N PHE A 20 -15.57 2.46 -3.69
CA PHE A 20 -14.45 2.28 -2.76
C PHE A 20 -13.69 3.59 -2.55
N LYS A 21 -12.92 3.67 -1.47
CA LYS A 21 -12.05 4.81 -1.20
C LYS A 21 -10.58 4.42 -1.36
N TYR A 22 -9.82 5.29 -2.02
CA TYR A 22 -8.37 5.18 -2.09
C TYR A 22 -7.71 6.52 -1.80
N ASP A 23 -6.78 6.57 -0.83
CA ASP A 23 -6.15 7.80 -0.33
C ASP A 23 -7.18 8.90 -0.02
N GLY A 24 -8.29 8.52 0.63
CA GLY A 24 -9.36 9.40 1.05
C GLY A 24 -10.30 9.91 -0.06
N LYS A 25 -10.14 9.45 -1.31
CA LYS A 25 -11.00 9.78 -2.45
C LYS A 25 -11.87 8.61 -2.84
N THR A 26 -13.13 8.88 -3.18
CA THR A 26 -14.07 7.87 -3.67
C THR A 26 -13.86 7.58 -5.15
N TYR A 27 -13.78 6.31 -5.48
CA TYR A 27 -13.68 5.77 -6.83
C TYR A 27 -14.73 4.67 -7.03
N PHE A 28 -14.84 4.19 -8.27
CA PHE A 28 -15.79 3.16 -8.64
C PHE A 28 -15.11 2.07 -9.44
N GLY A 29 -15.52 0.86 -9.18
CA GLY A 29 -15.22 -0.34 -9.95
C GLY A 29 -16.48 -1.16 -10.14
N TYR A 30 -16.31 -2.43 -10.42
CA TYR A 30 -17.40 -3.38 -10.62
C TYR A 30 -17.13 -4.67 -9.86
N GLU A 31 -18.19 -5.47 -9.64
CA GLU A 31 -18.05 -6.80 -9.06
C GLU A 31 -17.14 -7.67 -9.94
N GLY A 32 -16.20 -8.36 -9.33
CA GLY A 32 -15.14 -9.13 -10.02
C GLY A 32 -13.84 -8.35 -10.26
N ASP A 33 -13.82 -7.03 -10.02
CA ASP A 33 -12.56 -6.28 -10.00
C ASP A 33 -11.71 -6.68 -8.79
N THR A 34 -10.39 -6.66 -8.97
CA THR A 34 -9.47 -6.49 -7.85
C THR A 34 -9.28 -5.00 -7.55
N LEU A 35 -8.77 -4.65 -6.37
CA LEU A 35 -8.40 -3.27 -6.08
C LEU A 35 -7.44 -2.73 -7.15
N ALA A 36 -6.49 -3.53 -7.61
CA ALA A 36 -5.53 -3.13 -8.64
C ALA A 36 -6.20 -2.82 -9.99
N SER A 37 -7.10 -3.68 -10.48
CA SER A 37 -7.80 -3.46 -11.74
C SER A 37 -8.70 -2.23 -11.69
N ALA A 38 -9.39 -2.02 -10.56
CA ALA A 38 -10.21 -0.84 -10.33
C ALA A 38 -9.38 0.45 -10.29
N LEU A 39 -8.20 0.45 -9.63
CA LEU A 39 -7.29 1.59 -9.61
C LEU A 39 -6.79 1.95 -11.01
N LEU A 40 -6.34 0.95 -11.79
CA LEU A 40 -5.90 1.15 -13.17
C LEU A 40 -7.04 1.69 -14.05
N ALA A 41 -8.24 1.14 -13.94
CA ALA A 41 -9.42 1.62 -14.68
C ALA A 41 -9.75 3.10 -14.38
N ASN A 42 -9.46 3.56 -13.16
CA ASN A 42 -9.62 4.95 -12.76
C ASN A 42 -8.39 5.83 -13.06
N GLY A 43 -7.38 5.31 -13.75
CA GLY A 43 -6.17 6.06 -14.10
C GLY A 43 -5.20 6.27 -12.93
N ILE A 44 -5.27 5.45 -11.89
CA ILE A 44 -4.34 5.49 -10.76
C ILE A 44 -3.23 4.49 -11.04
N HIS A 45 -2.09 5.01 -11.52
CA HIS A 45 -0.92 4.21 -11.87
C HIS A 45 0.15 4.23 -10.78
N LEU A 46 0.17 5.24 -9.92
CA LEU A 46 1.12 5.39 -8.83
C LEU A 46 0.45 4.97 -7.52
N VAL A 47 0.86 3.83 -6.97
CA VAL A 47 0.21 3.20 -5.81
C VAL A 47 1.09 3.13 -4.57
N GLY A 48 2.39 3.40 -4.70
CA GLY A 48 3.29 3.37 -3.56
C GLY A 48 4.67 3.93 -3.88
N ARG A 49 5.54 3.86 -2.91
CA ARG A 49 6.95 4.27 -3.01
C ARG A 49 7.87 3.15 -2.52
N SER A 50 9.06 3.03 -3.11
CA SER A 50 10.03 2.06 -2.64
C SER A 50 10.55 2.43 -1.25
N PHE A 51 10.85 1.43 -0.42
CA PHE A 51 11.14 1.68 0.99
C PHE A 51 12.47 2.46 1.23
N LYS A 52 13.49 2.26 0.41
CA LYS A 52 14.80 2.89 0.61
C LYS A 52 14.92 4.28 -0.03
N TYR A 53 14.56 4.36 -1.30
CA TYR A 53 14.77 5.58 -2.10
C TYR A 53 13.48 6.31 -2.42
N HIS A 54 12.34 5.82 -1.96
CA HIS A 54 11.02 6.39 -2.21
C HIS A 54 10.72 6.62 -3.71
N ARG A 55 11.27 5.76 -4.56
CA ARG A 55 11.01 5.80 -6.00
C ARG A 55 9.55 5.45 -6.29
N PRO A 56 8.91 6.10 -7.26
CA PRO A 56 7.54 5.77 -7.65
C PRO A 56 7.36 4.29 -7.97
N ARG A 57 6.26 3.70 -7.50
CA ARG A 57 5.87 2.31 -7.75
C ARG A 57 4.44 2.24 -8.26
N GLY A 58 4.26 1.52 -9.35
CA GLY A 58 2.96 1.22 -9.94
C GLY A 58 2.63 -0.25 -9.87
N ILE A 59 1.54 -0.65 -10.53
CA ILE A 59 1.10 -2.02 -10.69
C ILE A 59 1.77 -2.58 -11.95
N VAL A 60 2.51 -3.68 -11.85
CA VAL A 60 3.30 -4.24 -12.95
C VAL A 60 2.89 -5.67 -13.32
N SER A 61 2.15 -6.36 -12.45
CA SER A 61 1.62 -7.70 -12.71
C SER A 61 0.17 -7.82 -12.27
N CYS A 62 -0.44 -9.00 -12.39
CA CYS A 62 -1.87 -9.21 -12.12
C CYS A 62 -2.18 -10.22 -11.02
N GLY A 63 -1.18 -10.80 -10.36
CA GLY A 63 -1.37 -11.85 -9.36
C GLY A 63 -0.47 -11.71 -8.15
N ALA A 64 -0.21 -12.82 -7.47
CA ALA A 64 0.59 -12.93 -6.26
C ALA A 64 2.07 -12.53 -6.46
N GLU A 65 2.54 -12.51 -7.69
CA GLU A 65 3.89 -12.07 -8.08
C GLU A 65 4.05 -10.54 -8.11
N GLU A 66 2.97 -9.76 -7.86
CA GLU A 66 3.03 -8.29 -7.83
C GLU A 66 3.92 -7.78 -6.69
N PRO A 67 5.06 -7.14 -6.98
CA PRO A 67 6.01 -6.74 -5.96
C PRO A 67 5.76 -5.33 -5.39
N ASN A 68 4.95 -4.49 -6.04
CA ASN A 68 4.91 -3.05 -5.79
C ASN A 68 3.57 -2.54 -5.28
N ALA A 69 2.46 -3.18 -5.68
CA ALA A 69 1.11 -2.71 -5.38
C ALA A 69 0.63 -3.17 -4.00
N ILE A 70 1.36 -2.74 -2.96
CA ILE A 70 1.07 -3.06 -1.57
C ILE A 70 0.37 -1.87 -0.94
N CYS A 71 -0.80 -2.12 -0.35
CA CYS A 71 -1.68 -1.12 0.22
C CYS A 71 -2.00 -1.41 1.69
N GLN A 72 -2.36 -0.37 2.41
CA GLN A 72 -3.00 -0.46 3.72
C GLN A 72 -4.50 -0.54 3.50
N ILE A 73 -5.16 -1.52 4.10
CA ILE A 73 -6.63 -1.67 4.07
C ILE A 73 -7.22 -1.22 5.40
N GLY A 74 -8.42 -0.65 5.34
CA GLY A 74 -9.11 -0.13 6.50
C GLY A 74 -8.59 1.23 6.98
N SER A 75 -9.45 1.94 7.69
CA SER A 75 -9.15 3.25 8.28
C SER A 75 -9.34 3.27 9.79
N LYS A 76 -10.05 2.29 10.33
CA LYS A 76 -10.30 2.16 11.76
C LYS A 76 -9.15 1.42 12.43
N LYS A 77 -8.86 1.76 13.68
CA LYS A 77 -7.73 1.20 14.44
C LYS A 77 -7.85 -0.30 14.73
N ASP A 78 -9.06 -0.83 14.72
CA ASP A 78 -9.40 -2.24 14.96
C ASP A 78 -9.44 -3.08 13.68
N LEU A 79 -9.68 -2.42 12.53
CA LEU A 79 -9.90 -3.07 11.23
C LEU A 79 -8.88 -2.62 10.17
N THR A 80 -7.61 -2.54 10.55
CA THR A 80 -6.54 -2.21 9.60
C THR A 80 -5.72 -3.43 9.25
N GLU A 81 -5.51 -3.64 7.96
CA GLU A 81 -4.65 -4.70 7.44
C GLU A 81 -3.52 -4.10 6.61
N PRO A 82 -2.27 -4.22 7.06
CA PRO A 82 -1.12 -3.70 6.35
C PRO A 82 -0.61 -4.67 5.29
N ASN A 83 0.07 -4.11 4.28
CA ASN A 83 0.83 -4.86 3.28
C ASN A 83 -0.01 -5.81 2.41
N VAL A 84 -1.26 -5.45 2.16
CA VAL A 84 -2.15 -6.23 1.29
C VAL A 84 -1.82 -5.93 -0.17
N ARG A 85 -1.67 -6.98 -0.99
CA ARG A 85 -1.50 -6.80 -2.44
C ARG A 85 -2.81 -6.42 -3.09
N ALA A 86 -2.80 -5.29 -3.77
CA ALA A 86 -3.98 -4.80 -4.47
C ALA A 86 -4.45 -5.74 -5.60
N THR A 87 -3.56 -6.58 -6.12
CA THR A 87 -3.85 -7.57 -7.18
C THR A 87 -4.56 -8.84 -6.67
N GLU A 88 -4.51 -9.09 -5.36
CA GLU A 88 -5.13 -10.26 -4.72
C GLU A 88 -6.39 -9.89 -3.93
N LEU A 89 -6.61 -8.60 -3.69
CA LEU A 89 -7.77 -8.11 -2.95
C LEU A 89 -8.94 -7.89 -3.89
N GLU A 90 -10.01 -8.66 -3.70
CA GLU A 90 -11.28 -8.46 -4.38
C GLU A 90 -11.92 -7.14 -3.95
N LEU A 91 -12.51 -6.43 -4.91
CA LEU A 91 -13.20 -5.17 -4.67
C LEU A 91 -14.58 -5.42 -4.06
N TYR A 92 -14.88 -4.75 -2.95
CA TYR A 92 -16.19 -4.79 -2.31
C TYR A 92 -16.68 -3.39 -1.94
N GLU A 93 -17.99 -3.27 -1.75
CA GLU A 93 -18.63 -1.98 -1.43
C GLU A 93 -18.11 -1.43 -0.10
N GLY A 94 -17.68 -0.16 -0.13
CA GLY A 94 -17.16 0.52 1.05
C GLY A 94 -15.72 0.19 1.41
N LEU A 95 -14.97 -0.56 0.57
CA LEU A 95 -13.53 -0.81 0.77
C LEU A 95 -12.80 0.52 0.97
N GLU A 96 -12.02 0.63 2.04
CA GLU A 96 -11.11 1.74 2.27
C GLU A 96 -9.67 1.24 2.17
N ALA A 97 -8.92 1.81 1.24
CA ALA A 97 -7.51 1.49 1.03
C ALA A 97 -6.66 2.76 0.93
N SER A 98 -5.39 2.64 1.24
CA SER A 98 -4.44 3.74 1.11
C SER A 98 -3.07 3.28 0.65
N SER A 99 -2.35 4.18 -0.01
CA SER A 99 -0.96 3.98 -0.39
C SER A 99 -0.06 3.88 0.84
N GLN A 100 1.01 3.10 0.71
CA GLN A 100 2.00 2.93 1.78
C GLN A 100 3.34 3.58 1.43
N ASN A 101 4.18 3.75 2.45
CA ASN A 101 5.55 4.23 2.35
C ASN A 101 5.67 5.60 1.67
N CYS A 102 4.77 6.52 1.95
CA CYS A 102 4.81 7.89 1.45
C CYS A 102 4.35 8.88 2.52
N TRP A 103 4.89 10.10 2.49
CA TRP A 103 4.43 11.18 3.34
C TRP A 103 4.72 12.54 2.69
N PRO A 104 3.76 13.47 2.64
CA PRO A 104 2.35 13.36 3.07
C PRO A 104 1.45 12.53 2.15
N ASN A 105 1.84 12.28 0.91
CA ASN A 105 1.06 11.46 -0.04
C ASN A 105 1.97 10.85 -1.11
N VAL A 106 1.42 9.90 -1.89
CA VAL A 106 2.18 9.16 -2.89
C VAL A 106 2.71 10.01 -4.05
N LYS A 107 2.03 11.11 -4.39
CA LYS A 107 2.44 12.02 -5.48
C LYS A 107 3.55 12.96 -5.03
N PHE A 108 3.41 13.53 -3.85
CA PHE A 108 4.39 14.39 -3.23
C PHE A 108 4.90 13.74 -1.95
N ASP A 109 6.07 13.15 -2.03
CA ASP A 109 6.67 12.36 -0.96
C ASP A 109 8.03 12.93 -0.58
N ILE A 110 8.13 13.43 0.66
CA ILE A 110 9.36 14.02 1.20
C ILE A 110 10.48 12.99 1.28
N GLY A 111 10.15 11.70 1.52
CA GLY A 111 11.13 10.62 1.51
C GLY A 111 11.86 10.47 0.17
N GLY A 112 11.32 11.03 -0.92
CA GLY A 112 11.97 11.08 -2.23
C GLY A 112 13.34 11.79 -2.24
N ILE A 113 13.66 12.59 -1.23
CA ILE A 113 14.99 13.20 -1.05
C ILE A 113 16.10 12.12 -0.95
N ASN A 114 15.76 10.93 -0.44
CA ASN A 114 16.69 9.82 -0.35
C ASN A 114 17.23 9.37 -1.71
N ASN A 115 16.51 9.65 -2.80
CA ASN A 115 16.99 9.34 -4.14
C ASN A 115 18.16 10.24 -4.55
N PHE A 116 18.19 11.49 -4.12
CA PHE A 116 19.29 12.42 -4.41
C PHE A 116 20.56 12.07 -3.64
N ILE A 117 20.40 11.60 -2.39
CA ILE A 117 21.54 11.17 -1.56
C ILE A 117 21.90 9.69 -1.75
N SER A 118 21.31 9.05 -2.74
CA SER A 118 21.49 7.61 -3.00
C SER A 118 22.94 7.14 -3.13
N PRO A 119 23.89 7.92 -3.70
CA PRO A 119 25.30 7.53 -3.73
C PRO A 119 25.93 7.41 -2.35
N LEU A 120 25.40 8.13 -1.34
CA LEU A 120 25.89 8.08 0.04
C LEU A 120 25.21 6.99 0.88
N ILE A 121 24.20 6.31 0.32
CA ILE A 121 23.43 5.27 0.99
C ILE A 121 23.68 3.91 0.30
N PRO A 122 24.83 3.26 0.50
CA PRO A 122 25.13 1.97 -0.14
C PRO A 122 24.19 0.87 0.36
N ALA A 123 24.20 -0.27 -0.31
CA ALA A 123 23.48 -1.46 0.14
C ALA A 123 23.94 -1.84 1.56
N GLY A 124 22.99 -2.13 2.44
CA GLY A 124 23.28 -2.49 3.83
C GLY A 124 23.80 -1.34 4.71
N PHE A 125 23.62 -0.07 4.30
CA PHE A 125 24.05 1.09 5.10
C PHE A 125 23.57 1.07 6.54
N TYR A 126 22.37 0.59 6.79
CA TYR A 126 21.77 0.51 8.12
C TYR A 126 22.50 -0.48 9.05
N TYR A 127 23.04 -1.57 8.53
CA TYR A 127 23.88 -2.48 9.29
C TYR A 127 25.22 -1.86 9.68
N LYS A 128 25.75 -0.95 8.87
CA LYS A 128 27.03 -0.30 9.11
C LYS A 128 26.93 0.98 9.92
N THR A 129 25.83 1.73 9.73
CA THR A 129 25.65 3.06 10.30
C THR A 129 25.06 3.04 11.70
N PHE A 130 24.12 2.09 11.98
CA PHE A 130 23.39 2.03 13.24
C PHE A 130 23.92 0.96 14.22
N MET A 131 25.22 0.70 14.19
CA MET A 131 25.86 -0.33 15.03
C MET A 131 26.35 0.21 16.36
N TRP A 132 26.52 1.51 16.51
CA TRP A 132 27.08 2.14 17.71
C TRP A 132 26.32 3.39 18.12
N PRO A 133 26.03 3.58 19.43
CA PRO A 133 26.20 2.61 20.54
C PRO A 133 25.16 1.47 20.47
N LYS A 134 25.55 0.26 20.81
CA LYS A 134 24.70 -0.94 20.78
C LYS A 134 23.42 -0.82 21.60
N SER A 135 23.46 -0.06 22.70
CA SER A 135 22.32 0.18 23.58
C SER A 135 21.17 0.93 22.89
N PHE A 136 21.45 1.67 21.81
CA PHE A 136 20.46 2.44 21.07
C PHE A 136 19.68 1.60 20.05
N TRP A 137 20.16 0.37 19.75
CA TRP A 137 19.53 -0.46 18.74
C TRP A 137 18.04 -0.64 18.97
N LYS A 138 17.65 -1.18 20.13
CA LYS A 138 16.26 -1.51 20.44
C LYS A 138 15.36 -0.28 20.61
N LYS A 139 15.89 0.80 21.18
CA LYS A 139 15.08 1.97 21.59
C LYS A 139 15.04 3.08 20.55
N VAL A 140 16.03 3.17 19.69
CA VAL A 140 16.21 4.29 18.74
C VAL A 140 16.27 3.80 17.30
N TYR A 141 17.25 2.95 16.99
CA TYR A 141 17.51 2.60 15.59
C TYR A 141 16.43 1.68 14.99
N GLU A 142 16.02 0.65 15.71
CA GLU A 142 14.98 -0.27 15.23
C GLU A 142 13.65 0.44 14.96
N PRO A 143 13.09 1.26 15.88
CA PRO A 143 11.87 2.02 15.59
C PRO A 143 12.00 2.98 14.40
N LEU A 144 13.16 3.66 14.25
CA LEU A 144 13.40 4.54 13.10
C LEU A 144 13.48 3.77 11.79
N ILE A 145 14.18 2.63 11.77
CA ILE A 145 14.29 1.77 10.60
C ILE A 145 12.92 1.21 10.22
N ARG A 146 12.13 0.75 11.19
CA ARG A 146 10.78 0.24 10.98
C ARG A 146 9.86 1.32 10.38
N LEU A 147 9.90 2.54 10.92
CA LEU A 147 9.16 3.67 10.39
C LEU A 147 9.58 3.98 8.95
N SER A 148 10.89 3.98 8.70
CA SER A 148 11.45 4.29 7.37
C SER A 148 11.26 3.16 6.36
N ALA A 149 11.01 1.93 6.80
CA ALA A 149 10.73 0.79 5.93
C ALA A 149 9.34 0.86 5.28
N GLY A 150 8.47 1.78 5.73
CA GLY A 150 7.15 1.98 5.14
C GLY A 150 6.22 0.77 5.25
N LEU A 151 6.49 -0.11 6.20
CA LEU A 151 5.58 -1.19 6.55
C LEU A 151 4.29 -0.58 7.10
N GLY A 152 3.14 -1.05 6.62
CA GLY A 152 1.84 -0.54 7.04
C GLY A 152 1.60 -0.64 8.55
N LYS A 153 0.50 -0.11 9.02
CA LYS A 153 0.13 -0.08 10.43
C LYS A 153 -0.77 -1.26 10.77
N SER A 154 -0.32 -2.11 11.67
CA SER A 154 -1.16 -3.17 12.25
C SER A 154 -2.27 -2.57 13.12
N PRO A 155 -3.37 -3.30 13.35
CA PRO A 155 -4.40 -2.91 14.30
C PRO A 155 -3.81 -2.62 15.68
N THR A 156 -4.32 -1.61 16.34
CA THR A 156 -3.91 -1.23 17.71
C THR A 156 -4.98 -1.54 18.75
N GLU A 157 -6.17 -1.87 18.31
CA GLU A 157 -7.31 -2.28 19.13
C GLU A 157 -7.66 -3.74 18.82
N PRO A 158 -8.23 -4.49 19.78
CA PRO A 158 -8.66 -5.85 19.54
C PRO A 158 -9.69 -5.94 18.42
N ASP A 159 -9.69 -7.04 17.68
CA ASP A 159 -10.71 -7.36 16.70
C ASP A 159 -12.08 -7.45 17.42
N PRO A 160 -13.09 -6.67 17.00
CA PRO A 160 -14.42 -6.73 17.58
C PRO A 160 -15.21 -7.98 17.16
N ASP A 161 -14.76 -8.67 16.13
CA ASP A 161 -15.44 -9.85 15.61
C ASP A 161 -15.21 -11.06 16.51
N ILE A 162 -16.32 -11.75 16.86
CA ILE A 162 -16.30 -12.97 17.66
C ILE A 162 -16.57 -14.15 16.72
N TYR A 163 -15.59 -15.03 16.60
CA TYR A 163 -15.71 -16.25 15.80
C TYR A 163 -16.01 -17.45 16.70
N ASP A 164 -17.17 -18.06 16.51
CA ASP A 164 -17.49 -19.35 17.11
C ASP A 164 -16.80 -20.48 16.30
N HIS A 165 -15.75 -21.03 16.82
CA HIS A 165 -15.17 -22.25 16.28
C HIS A 165 -16.06 -23.44 16.68
N LYS A 166 -16.83 -23.94 15.73
CA LYS A 166 -17.57 -25.22 15.85
C LYS A 166 -16.71 -26.39 15.46
#